data_c7ac3b1e354a11a5d937afcf1dbc8f58
#
_entry.id   c7ac3b1e354a11a5d937afcf1dbc8f58
#
_cell.length_a   1.000
_cell.length_b   1.000
_cell.length_c   1.000
_cell.angle_alpha   90.00
_cell.angle_beta   90.00
_cell.angle_gamma   90.00
#
_symmetry.space_group_name_H-M   'P 1'
#
loop_
_entity.id
_entity.type
_entity.pdbx_description
1 polymer ?
#
loop_
_entity_poly.entity_id
_entity_poly.type
_entity_poly.pdbx_seq_one_letter_code
_entity_poly.pdbx_strand_id
1 'polypeptide(L)'
;MKKIFLYLVIVLLFIPCKAQEDLPLARYNDLHFSRGLAYKDGQLFTGILLDTLLINNKLVTIGQFKEGEKNSLFIERYSADIKKYEGLFQEGKKEGAHYEWYENGNLKSEIFYSEDKMNGKESCWYEDGKKEIE
;
A
#
# COMPACT_ATOMS: atom_id res chain seq x y z
N MET A 1 42.72 -23.20 20.29
CA MET A 1 42.03 -22.13 19.58
C MET A 1 40.91 -22.69 18.71
N LYS A 2 39.88 -23.34 19.30
CA LYS A 2 38.71 -23.92 18.57
C LYS A 2 37.43 -23.93 19.40
N LYS A 3 37.19 -22.94 20.28
CA LYS A 3 35.98 -22.90 21.13
C LYS A 3 35.22 -21.56 21.11
N ILE A 4 35.55 -20.61 20.21
CA ILE A 4 34.89 -19.28 20.17
C ILE A 4 33.84 -19.19 19.05
N PHE A 5 33.78 -20.19 18.11
CA PHE A 5 32.87 -20.11 16.97
C PHE A 5 31.46 -20.72 17.21
N LEU A 6 31.25 -21.36 18.37
CA LEU A 6 29.96 -22.04 18.64
C LEU A 6 28.96 -21.21 19.43
N TYR A 7 29.33 -20.02 19.94
CA TYR A 7 28.44 -19.15 20.73
C TYR A 7 27.69 -18.10 19.90
N LEU A 8 28.10 -17.88 18.64
CA LEU A 8 27.47 -16.86 17.80
C LEU A 8 26.26 -17.38 17.02
N VAL A 9 26.05 -18.68 16.95
CA VAL A 9 24.95 -19.29 16.18
C VAL A 9 23.69 -19.51 17.01
N ILE A 10 23.79 -19.49 18.34
CA ILE A 10 22.66 -19.78 19.25
C ILE A 10 21.86 -18.52 19.62
N VAL A 11 22.39 -17.31 19.43
CA VAL A 11 21.67 -16.07 19.75
C VAL A 11 20.66 -15.66 18.66
N LEU A 12 20.74 -16.24 17.45
CA LEU A 12 19.80 -15.93 16.35
C LEU A 12 18.50 -16.77 16.37
N LEU A 13 18.34 -17.72 17.31
CA LEU A 13 17.15 -18.59 17.37
C LEU A 13 16.13 -18.22 18.44
N PHE A 14 16.34 -17.11 19.16
CA PHE A 14 15.38 -16.56 20.12
C PHE A 14 15.00 -15.11 19.77
N ILE A 15 14.77 -14.80 18.50
CA ILE A 15 13.84 -13.73 18.20
C ILE A 15 12.46 -14.36 18.46
N PRO A 16 11.72 -13.94 19.51
CA PRO A 16 10.35 -14.38 19.64
C PRO A 16 9.69 -14.00 18.31
N CYS A 17 9.16 -14.98 17.61
CA CYS A 17 8.20 -14.76 16.55
C CYS A 17 7.11 -13.91 17.22
N LYS A 18 7.18 -12.56 17.06
CA LYS A 18 6.08 -11.69 17.45
C LYS A 18 4.91 -12.31 16.74
N ALA A 19 3.96 -12.81 17.53
CA ALA A 19 2.71 -13.32 16.98
C ALA A 19 2.26 -12.29 15.96
N GLN A 20 2.12 -12.70 14.72
CA GLN A 20 1.61 -11.84 13.66
C GLN A 20 0.19 -11.52 14.15
N GLU A 21 0.02 -10.32 14.72
CA GLU A 21 -1.30 -9.88 15.15
C GLU A 21 -2.17 -9.95 13.91
N ASP A 22 -3.23 -10.75 13.96
CA ASP A 22 -4.22 -10.83 12.89
C ASP A 22 -4.89 -9.46 12.81
N LEU A 23 -4.45 -8.64 11.86
CA LEU A 23 -5.00 -7.32 11.67
C LEU A 23 -6.47 -7.42 11.28
N PRO A 24 -7.36 -6.62 11.90
CA PRO A 24 -8.77 -6.62 11.57
C PRO A 24 -8.98 -6.26 10.09
N LEU A 25 -9.94 -6.95 9.48
CA LEU A 25 -10.33 -6.74 8.10
C LEU A 25 -11.52 -5.78 8.04
N ALA A 26 -11.51 -4.87 7.07
CA ALA A 26 -12.65 -4.00 6.76
C ALA A 26 -12.87 -3.91 5.26
N ARG A 27 -14.12 -3.72 4.84
CA ARG A 27 -14.47 -3.30 3.49
C ARG A 27 -14.57 -1.79 3.44
N TYR A 28 -14.48 -1.20 2.26
CA TYR A 28 -14.57 0.24 2.09
C TYR A 28 -15.85 0.83 2.73
N ASN A 29 -16.99 0.14 2.59
CA ASN A 29 -18.27 0.58 3.14
C ASN A 29 -18.39 0.46 4.66
N ASP A 30 -17.47 -0.26 5.32
CA ASP A 30 -17.41 -0.39 6.78
C ASP A 30 -16.66 0.78 7.42
N LEU A 31 -16.00 1.60 6.59
CA LEU A 31 -15.17 2.71 7.05
C LEU A 31 -15.84 4.05 6.79
N HIS A 32 -15.67 4.94 7.74
CA HIS A 32 -15.98 6.36 7.60
C HIS A 32 -14.68 7.16 7.45
N PHE A 33 -14.63 8.03 6.45
CA PHE A 33 -13.45 8.87 6.21
C PHE A 33 -13.73 10.31 6.62
N SER A 34 -12.88 10.87 7.46
CA SER A 34 -12.94 12.27 7.89
C SER A 34 -11.54 12.85 8.01
N ARG A 35 -11.32 14.02 7.40
CA ARG A 35 -10.03 14.74 7.40
C ARG A 35 -8.84 13.87 6.97
N GLY A 36 -9.06 12.97 6.00
CA GLY A 36 -8.02 12.05 5.50
C GLY A 36 -7.77 10.81 6.35
N LEU A 37 -8.45 10.67 7.49
CA LEU A 37 -8.33 9.52 8.38
C LEU A 37 -9.48 8.54 8.21
N ALA A 38 -9.20 7.25 8.36
CA ALA A 38 -10.16 6.16 8.33
C ALA A 38 -10.65 5.81 9.75
N TYR A 39 -11.95 5.70 9.91
CA TYR A 39 -12.62 5.32 11.16
C TYR A 39 -13.49 4.10 10.94
N LYS A 40 -13.54 3.23 11.95
CA LYS A 40 -14.51 2.14 12.06
C LYS A 40 -15.18 2.23 13.44
N ASP A 41 -16.51 2.20 13.47
CA ASP A 41 -17.29 2.29 14.72
C ASP A 41 -16.91 3.50 15.59
N GLY A 42 -16.56 4.64 14.95
CA GLY A 42 -16.19 5.89 15.61
C GLY A 42 -14.74 5.95 16.13
N GLN A 43 -13.95 4.90 15.93
CA GLN A 43 -12.54 4.86 16.34
C GLN A 43 -11.61 4.87 15.12
N LEU A 44 -10.38 5.37 15.28
CA LEU A 44 -9.35 5.30 14.25
C LEU A 44 -9.08 3.84 13.88
N PHE A 45 -9.17 3.54 12.60
CA PHE A 45 -9.04 2.17 12.10
C PHE A 45 -7.57 1.78 11.96
N THR A 46 -7.20 0.65 12.55
CA THR A 46 -5.94 -0.05 12.27
C THR A 46 -6.31 -1.43 11.72
N GLY A 47 -5.90 -1.73 10.48
CA GLY A 47 -6.28 -2.99 9.85
C GLY A 47 -6.06 -3.01 8.34
N ILE A 48 -6.57 -4.05 7.71
CA ILE A 48 -6.47 -4.29 6.27
C ILE A 48 -7.78 -3.88 5.60
N LEU A 49 -7.68 -3.01 4.60
CA LEU A 49 -8.80 -2.68 3.72
C LEU A 49 -8.86 -3.67 2.57
N LEU A 50 -10.03 -4.27 2.40
CA LEU A 50 -10.34 -5.19 1.32
C LEU A 50 -11.21 -4.51 0.26
N ASP A 51 -10.92 -4.77 -1.01
CA ASP A 51 -11.78 -4.40 -2.11
C ASP A 51 -13.02 -5.31 -2.18
N THR A 52 -14.11 -4.75 -2.67
CA THR A 52 -15.29 -5.52 -3.05
C THR A 52 -15.13 -6.25 -4.38
N LEU A 53 -14.13 -5.87 -5.18
CA LEU A 53 -13.79 -6.59 -6.40
C LEU A 53 -13.29 -8.00 -6.05
N LEU A 54 -13.96 -9.00 -6.64
CA LEU A 54 -13.55 -10.38 -6.53
C LEU A 54 -12.63 -10.72 -7.70
N ILE A 55 -11.35 -10.97 -7.42
CA ILE A 55 -10.45 -11.60 -8.38
C ILE A 55 -10.45 -13.10 -8.10
N ASN A 56 -10.89 -13.91 -9.05
CA ASN A 56 -11.02 -15.37 -8.89
C ASN A 56 -11.81 -15.77 -7.63
N ASN A 57 -12.92 -15.07 -7.36
CA ASN A 57 -13.76 -15.23 -6.16
C ASN A 57 -13.04 -14.96 -4.83
N LYS A 58 -11.94 -14.21 -4.85
CA LYS A 58 -11.23 -13.77 -3.64
C LYS A 58 -11.27 -12.25 -3.52
N LEU A 59 -11.47 -11.75 -2.31
CA LEU A 59 -11.31 -10.34 -1.99
C LEU A 59 -9.84 -9.94 -2.17
N VAL A 60 -9.63 -8.75 -2.72
CA VAL A 60 -8.30 -8.20 -2.95
C VAL A 60 -7.97 -7.19 -1.87
N THR A 61 -6.77 -7.26 -1.33
CA THR A 61 -6.27 -6.24 -0.42
C THR A 61 -6.04 -4.94 -1.18
N ILE A 62 -6.64 -3.85 -0.71
CA ILE A 62 -6.36 -2.51 -1.23
C ILE A 62 -5.14 -1.92 -0.54
N GLY A 63 -4.98 -2.14 0.76
CA GLY A 63 -3.88 -1.62 1.57
C GLY A 63 -4.12 -1.80 3.05
N GLN A 64 -3.27 -1.17 3.86
CA GLN A 64 -3.38 -1.21 5.32
C GLN A 64 -3.49 0.20 5.89
N PHE A 65 -4.21 0.30 6.99
CA PHE A 65 -4.29 1.49 7.84
C PHE A 65 -3.65 1.22 9.20
N LYS A 66 -3.02 2.24 9.75
CA LYS A 66 -2.53 2.29 11.12
C LYS A 66 -3.00 3.59 11.75
N GLU A 67 -3.76 3.49 12.84
CA GLU A 67 -4.34 4.66 13.53
C GLU A 67 -5.09 5.62 12.59
N GLY A 68 -5.82 5.05 11.62
CA GLY A 68 -6.59 5.78 10.62
C GLY A 68 -5.79 6.25 9.40
N GLU A 69 -4.47 6.19 9.42
CA GLU A 69 -3.60 6.64 8.33
C GLU A 69 -3.23 5.49 7.39
N LYS A 70 -3.12 5.79 6.09
CA LYS A 70 -2.60 4.83 5.11
C LYS A 70 -1.16 4.46 5.46
N ASN A 71 -0.86 3.16 5.54
CA ASN A 71 0.47 2.69 5.98
C ASN A 71 0.91 1.41 5.29
N SER A 72 0.87 1.39 3.97
CA SER A 72 1.40 0.31 3.12
C SER A 72 1.29 0.68 1.64
N LEU A 73 1.55 -0.29 0.77
CA LEU A 73 1.19 -0.21 -0.64
C LEU A 73 -0.34 -0.20 -0.79
N PHE A 74 -0.87 0.84 -1.44
CA PHE A 74 -2.27 0.96 -1.82
C PHE A 74 -2.45 0.72 -3.31
N ILE A 75 -3.43 -0.11 -3.65
CA ILE A 75 -3.77 -0.45 -5.04
C ILE A 75 -5.27 -0.24 -5.24
N GLU A 76 -5.63 0.65 -6.18
CA GLU A 76 -6.99 0.79 -6.68
C GLU A 76 -7.09 0.20 -8.08
N ARG A 77 -8.28 -0.28 -8.46
CA ARG A 77 -8.50 -0.92 -9.75
C ARG A 77 -9.75 -0.40 -10.43
N TYR A 78 -9.74 -0.36 -11.76
CA TYR A 78 -10.95 -0.21 -12.57
C TYR A 78 -11.69 -1.54 -12.72
N SER A 79 -10.92 -2.64 -12.85
CA SER A 79 -11.42 -4.01 -12.98
C SER A 79 -10.44 -5.01 -12.39
N ALA A 80 -10.77 -6.31 -12.44
CA ALA A 80 -9.88 -7.38 -11.96
C ALA A 80 -8.47 -7.31 -12.58
N ASP A 81 -8.37 -6.93 -13.86
CA ASP A 81 -7.11 -6.96 -14.60
C ASP A 81 -6.47 -5.57 -14.79
N ILE A 82 -7.23 -4.48 -14.56
CA ILE A 82 -6.77 -3.12 -14.85
C ILE A 82 -6.63 -2.33 -13.55
N LYS A 83 -5.40 -1.98 -13.22
CA LYS A 83 -5.09 -1.05 -12.14
C LYS A 83 -5.57 0.35 -12.51
N LYS A 84 -5.93 1.14 -11.50
CA LYS A 84 -6.22 2.56 -11.58
C LYS A 84 -5.13 3.40 -10.93
N TYR A 85 -4.67 2.92 -9.78
CA TYR A 85 -3.67 3.59 -8.96
C TYR A 85 -2.85 2.57 -8.18
N GLU A 86 -1.57 2.87 -7.96
CA GLU A 86 -0.68 2.16 -7.06
C GLU A 86 0.30 3.13 -6.43
N GLY A 87 0.49 3.06 -5.11
CA GLY A 87 1.45 3.91 -4.41
C GLY A 87 1.68 3.48 -2.97
N LEU A 88 2.90 3.66 -2.52
CA LEU A 88 3.30 3.39 -1.13
C LEU A 88 2.94 4.60 -0.25
N PHE A 89 2.39 4.31 0.93
CA PHE A 89 2.18 5.29 1.99
C PHE A 89 2.88 4.84 3.26
N GLN A 90 3.45 5.79 3.95
CA GLN A 90 4.06 5.62 5.27
C GLN A 90 3.54 6.74 6.18
N GLU A 91 2.87 6.34 7.27
CA GLU A 91 2.28 7.31 8.23
C GLU A 91 1.43 8.38 7.54
N GLY A 92 0.54 7.95 6.66
CA GLY A 92 -0.36 8.80 5.88
C GLY A 92 0.25 9.52 4.68
N LYS A 93 1.58 9.59 4.59
CA LYS A 93 2.31 10.33 3.55
C LYS A 93 2.67 9.45 2.37
N LYS A 94 2.66 10.03 1.18
CA LYS A 94 3.15 9.38 -0.04
C LYS A 94 4.67 9.19 0.03
N GLU A 95 5.14 7.98 -0.33
CA GLU A 95 6.55 7.62 -0.35
C GLU A 95 6.87 6.77 -1.59
N GLY A 96 8.01 7.01 -2.24
CA GLY A 96 8.44 6.28 -3.42
C GLY A 96 7.64 6.58 -4.68
N ALA A 97 7.61 5.61 -5.60
CA ALA A 97 6.91 5.74 -6.87
C ALA A 97 5.40 5.56 -6.72
N HIS A 98 4.64 6.46 -7.32
CA HIS A 98 3.19 6.44 -7.44
C HIS A 98 2.80 6.40 -8.90
N TYR A 99 1.87 5.48 -9.24
CA TYR A 99 1.45 5.21 -10.61
C TYR A 99 -0.06 5.43 -10.75
N GLU A 100 -0.47 6.00 -11.86
CA GLU A 100 -1.86 6.03 -12.31
C GLU A 100 -1.96 5.41 -13.71
N TRP A 101 -3.09 4.77 -14.00
CA TRP A 101 -3.41 4.18 -15.29
C TRP A 101 -4.74 4.70 -15.81
N TYR A 102 -4.90 4.69 -17.11
CA TYR A 102 -6.17 4.86 -17.81
C TYR A 102 -7.00 3.56 -17.77
N GLU A 103 -8.30 3.66 -18.04
CA GLU A 103 -9.19 2.48 -18.09
C GLU A 103 -8.80 1.47 -19.18
N ASN A 104 -8.13 1.92 -20.25
CA ASN A 104 -7.61 1.03 -21.29
C ASN A 104 -6.33 0.27 -20.85
N GLY A 105 -5.83 0.49 -19.63
CA GLY A 105 -4.65 -0.15 -19.05
C GLY A 105 -3.33 0.55 -19.37
N ASN A 106 -3.32 1.59 -20.19
CA ASN A 106 -2.11 2.37 -20.45
C ASN A 106 -1.71 3.21 -19.24
N LEU A 107 -0.40 3.32 -18.98
CA LEU A 107 0.13 4.17 -17.92
C LEU A 107 -0.25 5.63 -18.20
N LYS A 108 -0.73 6.32 -17.17
CA LYS A 108 -1.11 7.73 -17.22
C LYS A 108 -0.05 8.61 -16.60
N SER A 109 0.47 8.23 -15.44
CA SER A 109 1.52 8.98 -14.74
C SER A 109 2.40 8.09 -13.88
N GLU A 110 3.64 8.50 -13.72
CA GLU A 110 4.61 8.01 -12.74
C GLU A 110 5.23 9.21 -12.07
N ILE A 111 5.05 9.30 -10.74
CA ILE A 111 5.52 10.43 -9.94
C ILE A 111 6.20 9.88 -8.69
N PHE A 112 7.38 10.40 -8.38
CA PHE A 112 8.11 10.01 -7.17
C PHE A 112 7.86 11.00 -6.05
N TYR A 113 7.59 10.47 -4.84
CA TYR A 113 7.35 11.23 -3.63
C TYR A 113 8.31 10.85 -2.51
N SER A 114 8.61 11.82 -1.65
CA SER A 114 9.17 11.62 -0.33
C SER A 114 8.44 12.53 0.65
N GLU A 115 7.83 11.95 1.68
CA GLU A 115 7.00 12.65 2.66
C GLU A 115 5.96 13.60 2.04
N ASP A 116 5.14 13.11 1.09
CA ASP A 116 4.13 13.85 0.30
C ASP A 116 4.70 14.88 -0.68
N LYS A 117 5.99 15.12 -0.69
CA LYS A 117 6.61 16.07 -1.63
C LYS A 117 7.09 15.34 -2.87
N MET A 118 6.81 15.90 -4.04
CA MET A 118 7.38 15.40 -5.28
C MET A 118 8.90 15.43 -5.19
N ASN A 119 9.54 14.29 -5.41
CA ASN A 119 10.97 14.09 -5.28
C ASN A 119 11.51 13.28 -6.46
N GLY A 120 11.91 13.95 -7.50
CA GLY A 120 12.46 13.32 -8.70
C GLY A 120 11.66 13.61 -9.96
N LYS A 121 11.70 12.64 -10.87
CA LYS A 121 11.01 12.75 -12.16
C LYS A 121 9.50 12.60 -12.02
N GLU A 122 8.80 13.39 -12.82
CA GLU A 122 7.41 13.21 -13.17
C GLU A 122 7.35 12.80 -14.65
N SER A 123 6.65 11.74 -14.95
CA SER A 123 6.39 11.29 -16.31
C SER A 123 4.91 11.14 -16.53
N CYS A 124 4.39 11.71 -17.60
CA CYS A 124 2.98 11.60 -17.99
C CYS A 124 2.85 11.09 -19.41
N TRP A 125 1.76 10.37 -19.66
CA TRP A 125 1.43 9.80 -20.96
C TRP A 125 -0.03 10.12 -21.31
N TYR A 126 -0.30 10.28 -22.59
CA TYR A 126 -1.64 10.34 -23.13
C TYR A 126 -2.30 8.95 -23.09
N GLU A 127 -3.62 8.93 -23.23
CA GLU A 127 -4.39 7.69 -23.24
C GLU A 127 -4.02 6.74 -24.41
N ASP A 128 -3.48 7.27 -25.50
CA ASP A 128 -2.94 6.50 -26.62
C ASP A 128 -1.54 5.89 -26.34
N GLY A 129 -0.99 6.13 -25.13
CA GLY A 129 0.31 5.63 -24.68
C GLY A 129 1.50 6.45 -25.11
N LYS A 130 1.32 7.57 -25.82
CA LYS A 130 2.42 8.48 -26.14
C LYS A 130 2.83 9.29 -24.90
N LYS A 131 4.14 9.49 -24.73
CA LYS A 131 4.68 10.27 -23.62
C LYS A 131 4.36 11.75 -23.82
N GLU A 132 3.84 12.39 -22.77
CA GLU A 132 3.47 13.81 -22.76
C GLU A 132 4.57 14.66 -22.12
N ILE A 133 5.03 14.26 -20.93
CA ILE A 133 6.02 14.96 -20.11
C ILE A 133 7.02 13.96 -19.51
N GLU A 134 8.25 14.40 -19.36
CA GLU A 134 9.34 13.69 -18.67
C GLU A 134 10.01 14.58 -17.64
#